data_cd6332de228ad6bd79d8374567aa1d4e
#
_entry.id   cd6332de228ad6bd79d8374567aa1d4e
#
_cell.length_a   1.000
_cell.length_b   1.000
_cell.length_c   1.000
_cell.angle_alpha   90.00
_cell.angle_beta   90.00
_cell.angle_gamma   90.00
#
_symmetry.space_group_name_H-M   'P 1'
#
loop_
_entity.id
_entity.type
_entity.pdbx_description
1 polymer ?
#
loop_
_entity_poly.entity_id
_entity_poly.type
_entity_poly.pdbx_seq_one_letter_code
_entity_poly.pdbx_strand_id
1 'polypeptide(L)'
;MQIQDNVFIVTGGASGLGAATARMLVAQGGKVVLADVQAEAGQALAAELNAVFVQCDVTSEADGQAVVAAATALGTLRGLINCAGVAPAMKTVGKDGPHPLELFQRTVNINLIGTFNMARLAADAMSKTAATDSGERGVIINTASVAAFDGQIGQAAYAASKAAVAGMTLPMARDLSRNAIRVMTIAPGIFETPMLMGMPEEVRTALGAMVPFPPRLGKPGEYAQLALAIIENTMLNGETIRLDGAIRMQPK
;
A
#
# COMPACT_ATOMS: atom_id res chain seq x y z
N MET A 1 -0.01 -7.45 -17.18
CA MET A 1 0.93 -6.50 -17.84
C MET A 1 2.36 -6.89 -17.47
N GLN A 2 3.34 -6.58 -18.31
CA GLN A 2 4.76 -6.83 -18.01
C GLN A 2 5.32 -5.68 -17.17
N ILE A 3 6.29 -6.01 -16.30
CA ILE A 3 6.98 -5.03 -15.46
C ILE A 3 8.21 -4.44 -16.16
N GLN A 4 8.88 -5.25 -16.96
CA GLN A 4 10.11 -4.89 -17.67
C GLN A 4 10.00 -3.52 -18.37
N ASP A 5 10.96 -2.64 -18.12
CA ASP A 5 11.11 -1.28 -18.70
C ASP A 5 9.99 -0.28 -18.37
N ASN A 6 8.96 -0.68 -17.62
CA ASN A 6 7.89 0.18 -17.17
C ASN A 6 8.16 0.84 -15.81
N VAL A 7 7.50 1.97 -15.55
CA VAL A 7 7.68 2.74 -14.31
C VAL A 7 6.55 2.43 -13.31
N PHE A 8 6.93 2.27 -12.04
CA PHE A 8 6.03 2.04 -10.92
C PHE A 8 6.31 3.02 -9.79
N ILE A 9 5.27 3.56 -9.19
CA ILE A 9 5.34 4.36 -7.97
C ILE A 9 5.02 3.45 -6.78
N VAL A 10 5.82 3.52 -5.72
CA VAL A 10 5.56 2.84 -4.45
C VAL A 10 5.55 3.86 -3.32
N THR A 11 4.37 4.13 -2.73
CA THR A 11 4.27 4.98 -1.54
C THR A 11 4.55 4.16 -0.28
N GLY A 12 5.08 4.79 0.78
CA GLY A 12 5.62 4.05 1.92
C GLY A 12 6.80 3.15 1.50
N GLY A 13 7.51 3.58 0.43
CA GLY A 13 8.50 2.79 -0.26
C GLY A 13 9.83 2.60 0.49
N ALA A 14 10.09 3.38 1.55
CA ALA A 14 11.35 3.32 2.27
C ALA A 14 11.49 2.10 3.20
N SER A 15 10.40 1.40 3.53
CA SER A 15 10.44 0.30 4.49
C SER A 15 9.34 -0.75 4.28
N GLY A 16 9.42 -1.86 5.02
CA GLY A 16 8.37 -2.87 5.17
C GLY A 16 7.83 -3.42 3.84
N LEU A 17 6.51 -3.39 3.67
CA LEU A 17 5.82 -3.92 2.50
C LEU A 17 6.18 -3.15 1.22
N GLY A 18 6.30 -1.81 1.32
CA GLY A 18 6.68 -0.96 0.20
C GLY A 18 8.09 -1.24 -0.30
N ALA A 19 9.06 -1.32 0.60
CA ALA A 19 10.45 -1.64 0.23
C ALA A 19 10.58 -3.03 -0.41
N ALA A 20 9.87 -4.04 0.12
CA ALA A 20 9.86 -5.38 -0.47
C ALA A 20 9.24 -5.38 -1.87
N THR A 21 8.16 -4.61 -2.06
CA THR A 21 7.53 -4.44 -3.37
C THR A 21 8.45 -3.73 -4.36
N ALA A 22 9.14 -2.67 -3.93
CA ALA A 22 10.11 -1.96 -4.76
C ALA A 22 11.25 -2.89 -5.22
N ARG A 23 11.81 -3.69 -4.30
CA ARG A 23 12.83 -4.70 -4.63
C ARG A 23 12.33 -5.71 -5.67
N MET A 24 11.13 -6.20 -5.51
CA MET A 24 10.51 -7.13 -6.45
C MET A 24 10.35 -6.48 -7.83
N LEU A 25 9.84 -5.25 -7.91
CA LEU A 25 9.64 -4.54 -9.17
C LEU A 25 10.96 -4.33 -9.92
N VAL A 26 12.02 -3.91 -9.21
CA VAL A 26 13.36 -3.75 -9.79
C VAL A 26 13.94 -5.10 -10.25
N ALA A 27 13.77 -6.15 -9.46
CA ALA A 27 14.22 -7.50 -9.84
C ALA A 27 13.50 -8.04 -11.10
N GLN A 28 12.28 -7.55 -11.39
CA GLN A 28 11.54 -7.84 -12.62
C GLN A 28 11.86 -6.86 -13.76
N GLY A 29 12.90 -6.04 -13.64
CA GLY A 29 13.32 -5.07 -14.66
C GLY A 29 12.49 -3.81 -14.73
N GLY A 30 11.65 -3.54 -13.75
CA GLY A 30 10.88 -2.30 -13.63
C GLY A 30 11.72 -1.15 -13.11
N LYS A 31 11.33 0.07 -13.45
CA LYS A 31 11.87 1.31 -12.89
C LYS A 31 10.96 1.77 -11.76
N VAL A 32 11.53 2.18 -10.64
CA VAL A 32 10.74 2.49 -9.44
C VAL A 32 10.99 3.92 -8.95
N VAL A 33 9.89 4.59 -8.62
CA VAL A 33 9.91 5.83 -7.83
C VAL A 33 9.40 5.50 -6.43
N LEU A 34 10.29 5.65 -5.43
CA LEU A 34 9.97 5.51 -4.02
C LEU A 34 9.44 6.84 -3.49
N ALA A 35 8.25 6.84 -2.92
CA ALA A 35 7.64 8.00 -2.28
C ALA A 35 7.47 7.72 -0.78
N ASP A 36 8.15 8.47 0.07
CA ASP A 36 8.10 8.30 1.52
C ASP A 36 8.44 9.61 2.25
N VAL A 37 7.97 9.77 3.47
CA VAL A 37 8.36 10.89 4.33
C VAL A 37 9.77 10.70 4.94
N GLN A 38 10.26 9.48 5.02
CA GLN A 38 11.55 9.10 5.60
C GLN A 38 12.68 9.30 4.58
N ALA A 39 13.22 10.51 4.52
CA ALA A 39 14.20 10.89 3.50
C ALA A 39 15.47 10.02 3.51
N GLU A 40 16.08 9.81 4.68
CA GLU A 40 17.32 9.05 4.80
C GLU A 40 17.16 7.59 4.35
N ALA A 41 16.15 6.90 4.88
CA ALA A 41 15.87 5.50 4.54
C ALA A 41 15.48 5.36 3.05
N GLY A 42 14.68 6.30 2.53
CA GLY A 42 14.24 6.30 1.13
C GLY A 42 15.40 6.53 0.17
N GLN A 43 16.31 7.48 0.46
CA GLN A 43 17.50 7.73 -0.34
C GLN A 43 18.47 6.54 -0.33
N ALA A 44 18.69 5.93 0.84
CA ALA A 44 19.55 4.76 0.96
C ALA A 44 19.02 3.58 0.12
N LEU A 45 17.72 3.30 0.20
CA LEU A 45 17.09 2.24 -0.60
C LEU A 45 17.09 2.57 -2.10
N ALA A 46 16.84 3.82 -2.48
CA ALA A 46 16.90 4.24 -3.88
C ALA A 46 18.29 4.04 -4.48
N ALA A 47 19.34 4.39 -3.73
CA ALA A 47 20.72 4.16 -4.15
C ALA A 47 21.04 2.66 -4.32
N GLU A 48 20.57 1.81 -3.40
CA GLU A 48 20.73 0.35 -3.48
C GLU A 48 20.05 -0.23 -4.72
N LEU A 49 18.85 0.26 -5.04
CA LEU A 49 18.01 -0.29 -6.11
C LEU A 49 18.22 0.39 -7.47
N ASN A 50 19.09 1.40 -7.56
CA ASN A 50 19.16 2.29 -8.72
C ASN A 50 17.77 2.87 -9.09
N ALA A 51 17.00 3.23 -8.07
CA ALA A 51 15.66 3.80 -8.16
C ALA A 51 15.67 5.31 -7.91
N VAL A 52 14.55 5.99 -8.15
CA VAL A 52 14.36 7.40 -7.81
C VAL A 52 13.65 7.52 -6.48
N PHE A 53 14.12 8.39 -5.58
CA PHE A 53 13.43 8.74 -4.35
C PHE A 53 12.86 10.16 -4.44
N VAL A 54 11.61 10.31 -4.00
CA VAL A 54 10.93 11.61 -3.83
C VAL A 54 10.38 11.64 -2.41
N GLN A 55 10.82 12.62 -1.62
CA GLN A 55 10.22 12.84 -0.30
C GLN A 55 8.76 13.29 -0.49
N CYS A 56 7.82 12.59 0.15
CA CYS A 56 6.41 12.79 -0.11
C CYS A 56 5.56 12.53 1.14
N ASP A 57 4.78 13.53 1.53
CA ASP A 57 3.59 13.32 2.34
C ASP A 57 2.42 13.04 1.38
N VAL A 58 1.86 11.84 1.43
CA VAL A 58 0.76 11.41 0.54
C VAL A 58 -0.49 12.27 0.69
N THR A 59 -0.65 13.01 1.79
CA THR A 59 -1.77 13.94 2.00
C THR A 59 -1.58 15.28 1.28
N SER A 60 -0.35 15.59 0.83
CA SER A 60 -0.01 16.79 0.07
C SER A 60 -0.24 16.54 -1.43
N GLU A 61 -1.09 17.37 -2.04
CA GLU A 61 -1.29 17.31 -3.49
C GLU A 61 -0.01 17.68 -4.26
N ALA A 62 0.72 18.68 -3.80
CA ALA A 62 1.96 19.13 -4.44
C ALA A 62 3.04 18.03 -4.42
N ASP A 63 3.19 17.32 -3.29
CA ASP A 63 4.14 16.21 -3.19
C ASP A 63 3.73 15.06 -4.11
N GLY A 64 2.44 14.72 -4.15
CA GLY A 64 1.91 13.70 -5.06
C GLY A 64 2.15 14.05 -6.53
N GLN A 65 1.97 15.31 -6.91
CA GLN A 65 2.28 15.81 -8.27
C GLN A 65 3.79 15.68 -8.57
N ALA A 66 4.65 16.01 -7.62
CA ALA A 66 6.10 15.85 -7.78
C ALA A 66 6.51 14.37 -7.99
N VAL A 67 5.92 13.45 -7.24
CA VAL A 67 6.13 12.00 -7.42
C VAL A 67 5.71 11.54 -8.82
N VAL A 68 4.53 11.94 -9.29
CA VAL A 68 4.03 11.57 -10.62
C VAL A 68 4.89 12.19 -11.71
N ALA A 69 5.34 13.44 -11.55
CA ALA A 69 6.25 14.09 -12.49
C ALA A 69 7.59 13.33 -12.59
N ALA A 70 8.18 12.94 -11.47
CA ALA A 70 9.40 12.13 -11.44
C ALA A 70 9.19 10.78 -12.16
N ALA A 71 8.06 10.12 -11.95
CA ALA A 71 7.74 8.85 -12.59
C ALA A 71 7.58 8.99 -14.11
N THR A 72 6.88 10.02 -14.57
CA THR A 72 6.67 10.27 -16.01
C THR A 72 7.96 10.70 -16.73
N ALA A 73 8.88 11.37 -16.03
CA ALA A 73 10.21 11.68 -16.55
C ALA A 73 11.11 10.43 -16.67
N LEU A 74 10.90 9.42 -15.84
CA LEU A 74 11.65 8.17 -15.84
C LEU A 74 11.21 7.22 -16.96
N GLY A 75 9.98 7.34 -17.45
CA GLY A 75 9.43 6.52 -18.52
C GLY A 75 7.91 6.37 -18.46
N THR A 76 7.38 5.31 -19.03
CA THR A 76 5.93 5.05 -19.05
C THR A 76 5.44 4.57 -17.70
N LEU A 77 4.67 5.42 -17.00
CA LEU A 77 4.04 5.03 -15.74
C LEU A 77 2.95 3.98 -15.98
N ARG A 78 3.09 2.82 -15.32
CA ARG A 78 2.18 1.67 -15.45
C ARG A 78 1.58 1.21 -14.14
N GLY A 79 2.13 1.59 -13.01
CA GLY A 79 1.59 1.13 -11.75
C GLY A 79 1.82 2.06 -10.58
N LEU A 80 0.88 1.99 -9.64
CA LEU A 80 0.98 2.60 -8.32
C LEU A 80 0.69 1.55 -7.27
N ILE A 81 1.61 1.39 -6.31
CA ILE A 81 1.39 0.55 -5.14
C ILE A 81 1.37 1.44 -3.89
N ASN A 82 0.20 1.59 -3.29
CA ASN A 82 -0.02 2.40 -2.10
C ASN A 82 0.26 1.59 -0.84
N CYS A 83 1.46 1.74 -0.25
CA CYS A 83 1.84 1.12 1.02
C CYS A 83 1.98 2.12 2.17
N ALA A 84 1.91 3.43 1.91
CA ALA A 84 1.97 4.45 2.95
C ALA A 84 0.77 4.32 3.91
N GLY A 85 1.04 4.40 5.21
CA GLY A 85 -0.01 4.33 6.21
C GLY A 85 0.52 4.30 7.64
N VAL A 86 -0.38 4.59 8.58
CA VAL A 86 -0.12 4.58 10.02
C VAL A 86 -1.17 3.74 10.74
N ALA A 87 -0.81 3.15 11.89
CA ALA A 87 -1.69 2.27 12.66
C ALA A 87 -1.69 2.64 14.16
N PRO A 88 -2.09 3.86 14.54
CA PRO A 88 -2.20 4.20 15.96
C PRO A 88 -3.32 3.38 16.60
N ALA A 89 -3.09 2.96 17.85
CA ALA A 89 -4.07 2.26 18.66
C ALA A 89 -4.51 3.14 19.84
N MET A 90 -5.78 3.50 19.89
CA MET A 90 -6.35 4.27 21.00
C MET A 90 -7.84 3.97 21.13
N LYS A 91 -8.28 3.65 22.36
CA LYS A 91 -9.69 3.36 22.66
C LYS A 91 -10.58 4.57 22.41
N THR A 92 -11.83 4.35 22.03
CA THR A 92 -12.85 5.41 21.88
C THR A 92 -13.02 6.21 23.18
N VAL A 93 -12.95 5.53 24.33
CA VAL A 93 -12.84 6.12 25.66
C VAL A 93 -11.70 5.43 26.40
N GLY A 94 -10.67 6.19 26.77
CA GLY A 94 -9.51 5.76 27.54
C GLY A 94 -9.55 6.24 28.99
N LYS A 95 -8.44 6.05 29.71
CA LYS A 95 -8.29 6.54 31.10
C LYS A 95 -8.31 8.06 31.18
N ASP A 96 -7.77 8.73 30.15
CA ASP A 96 -7.57 10.17 30.11
C ASP A 96 -8.71 10.90 29.38
N GLY A 97 -9.79 10.19 29.03
CA GLY A 97 -10.96 10.74 28.37
C GLY A 97 -11.25 10.16 26.97
N PRO A 98 -11.99 10.90 26.13
CA PRO A 98 -12.37 10.45 24.80
C PRO A 98 -11.17 10.42 23.86
N HIS A 99 -11.25 9.60 22.81
CA HIS A 99 -10.27 9.56 21.73
C HIS A 99 -10.07 10.97 21.13
N PRO A 100 -8.83 11.50 21.05
CA PRO A 100 -8.58 12.79 20.41
C PRO A 100 -9.03 12.78 18.94
N LEU A 101 -9.89 13.71 18.57
CA LEU A 101 -10.42 13.78 17.21
C LEU A 101 -9.32 13.99 16.17
N GLU A 102 -8.28 14.76 16.51
CA GLU A 102 -7.10 14.99 15.65
C GLU A 102 -6.37 13.71 15.28
N LEU A 103 -6.23 12.76 16.21
CA LEU A 103 -5.59 11.48 15.93
C LEU A 103 -6.43 10.64 14.97
N PHE A 104 -7.76 10.66 15.13
CA PHE A 104 -8.68 10.02 14.20
C PHE A 104 -8.55 10.63 12.80
N GLN A 105 -8.65 11.96 12.70
CA GLN A 105 -8.53 12.72 11.45
C GLN A 105 -7.19 12.47 10.75
N ARG A 106 -6.08 12.54 11.52
CA ARG A 106 -4.75 12.24 10.97
C ARG A 106 -4.66 10.83 10.38
N THR A 107 -5.21 9.84 11.07
CA THR A 107 -5.21 8.45 10.60
C THR A 107 -5.99 8.31 9.29
N VAL A 108 -7.18 8.90 9.23
CA VAL A 108 -8.01 8.90 8.01
C VAL A 108 -7.33 9.67 6.88
N ASN A 109 -6.76 10.83 7.17
CA ASN A 109 -6.07 11.65 6.16
C ASN A 109 -4.91 10.88 5.52
N ILE A 110 -4.05 10.25 6.31
CA ILE A 110 -2.91 9.51 5.76
C ILE A 110 -3.38 8.25 5.02
N ASN A 111 -4.17 7.40 5.69
CA ASN A 111 -4.49 6.07 5.18
C ASN A 111 -5.50 6.08 4.03
N LEU A 112 -6.48 6.98 4.07
CA LEU A 112 -7.56 7.03 3.09
C LEU A 112 -7.36 8.16 2.08
N ILE A 113 -7.29 9.42 2.57
CA ILE A 113 -7.19 10.58 1.67
C ILE A 113 -5.87 10.55 0.91
N GLY A 114 -4.75 10.21 1.59
CA GLY A 114 -3.44 10.06 0.95
C GLY A 114 -3.42 8.94 -0.11
N THR A 115 -4.03 7.79 0.18
CA THR A 115 -4.18 6.70 -0.80
C THR A 115 -4.97 7.15 -2.03
N PHE A 116 -6.10 7.84 -1.84
CA PHE A 116 -6.91 8.35 -2.93
C PHE A 116 -6.19 9.46 -3.70
N ASN A 117 -5.49 10.37 -3.01
CA ASN A 117 -4.71 11.44 -3.63
C ASN A 117 -3.67 10.89 -4.61
N MET A 118 -2.86 9.92 -4.16
CA MET A 118 -1.88 9.29 -5.04
C MET A 118 -2.54 8.52 -6.18
N ALA A 119 -3.63 7.80 -5.90
CA ALA A 119 -4.35 7.01 -6.90
C ALA A 119 -4.92 7.88 -8.03
N ARG A 120 -5.60 9.00 -7.72
CA ARG A 120 -6.17 9.90 -8.73
C ARG A 120 -5.11 10.56 -9.62
N LEU A 121 -3.97 10.97 -9.02
CA LEU A 121 -2.86 11.60 -9.76
C LEU A 121 -2.15 10.60 -10.68
N ALA A 122 -1.87 9.39 -10.19
CA ALA A 122 -1.28 8.35 -11.00
C ALA A 122 -2.23 7.86 -12.11
N ALA A 123 -3.53 7.72 -11.81
CA ALA A 123 -4.54 7.33 -12.80
C ALA A 123 -4.64 8.34 -13.94
N ASP A 124 -4.63 9.66 -13.64
CA ASP A 124 -4.62 10.71 -14.66
C ASP A 124 -3.40 10.59 -15.58
N ALA A 125 -2.21 10.39 -15.02
CA ALA A 125 -0.99 10.20 -15.80
C ALA A 125 -1.03 8.93 -16.65
N MET A 126 -1.42 7.78 -16.06
CA MET A 126 -1.54 6.50 -16.78
C MET A 126 -2.59 6.57 -17.90
N SER A 127 -3.70 7.28 -17.71
CA SER A 127 -4.76 7.41 -18.72
C SER A 127 -4.29 8.04 -20.04
N LYS A 128 -3.22 8.82 -19.99
CA LYS A 128 -2.62 9.53 -21.14
C LYS A 128 -1.56 8.72 -21.88
N THR A 129 -1.20 7.54 -21.36
CA THR A 129 -0.20 6.65 -21.99
C THR A 129 -0.85 5.81 -23.10
N ALA A 130 -0.04 5.33 -24.05
CA ALA A 130 -0.49 4.30 -24.99
C ALA A 130 -0.85 3.02 -24.24
N ALA A 131 -1.87 2.29 -24.66
CA ALA A 131 -2.19 0.99 -24.10
C ALA A 131 -1.11 -0.04 -24.46
N THR A 132 -0.94 -1.06 -23.63
CA THR A 132 -0.14 -2.25 -23.93
C THR A 132 -0.83 -3.12 -24.99
N ASP A 133 -0.16 -4.14 -25.49
CA ASP A 133 -0.75 -5.11 -26.44
C ASP A 133 -1.99 -5.82 -25.86
N SER A 134 -2.07 -5.96 -24.53
CA SER A 134 -3.26 -6.48 -23.84
C SER A 134 -4.38 -5.45 -23.67
N GLY A 135 -4.21 -4.21 -24.17
CA GLY A 135 -5.17 -3.12 -24.05
C GLY A 135 -5.12 -2.37 -22.71
N GLU A 136 -4.23 -2.73 -21.79
CA GLU A 136 -4.11 -2.17 -20.45
C GLU A 136 -3.21 -0.93 -20.44
N ARG A 137 -3.56 0.10 -19.63
CA ARG A 137 -2.72 1.28 -19.39
C ARG A 137 -2.06 1.29 -18.03
N GLY A 138 -2.63 0.60 -17.05
CA GLY A 138 -2.03 0.58 -15.74
C GLY A 138 -2.79 -0.22 -14.69
N VAL A 139 -2.19 -0.32 -13.51
CA VAL A 139 -2.77 -0.94 -12.33
C VAL A 139 -2.47 -0.13 -11.07
N ILE A 140 -3.47 -0.01 -10.21
CA ILE A 140 -3.37 0.57 -8.87
C ILE A 140 -3.58 -0.55 -7.87
N ILE A 141 -2.65 -0.71 -6.93
CA ILE A 141 -2.74 -1.67 -5.83
C ILE A 141 -2.74 -0.89 -4.52
N ASN A 142 -3.84 -0.93 -3.79
CA ASN A 142 -3.96 -0.29 -2.48
C ASN A 142 -3.70 -1.29 -1.36
N THR A 143 -3.26 -0.79 -0.20
CA THR A 143 -3.06 -1.59 1.00
C THR A 143 -4.12 -1.27 2.04
N ALA A 144 -5.09 -2.18 2.20
CA ALA A 144 -6.01 -2.19 3.32
C ALA A 144 -5.37 -2.86 4.56
N SER A 145 -6.11 -3.67 5.26
CA SER A 145 -5.70 -4.52 6.38
C SER A 145 -6.81 -5.50 6.70
N VAL A 146 -6.51 -6.63 7.34
CA VAL A 146 -7.53 -7.46 7.97
C VAL A 146 -8.35 -6.68 9.02
N ALA A 147 -7.78 -5.63 9.61
CA ALA A 147 -8.51 -4.72 10.51
C ALA A 147 -9.69 -4.00 9.84
N ALA A 148 -9.75 -3.96 8.51
CA ALA A 148 -10.93 -3.48 7.78
C ALA A 148 -12.18 -4.34 8.04
N PHE A 149 -11.98 -5.59 8.41
CA PHE A 149 -13.01 -6.61 8.64
C PHE A 149 -13.08 -7.07 10.09
N ASP A 150 -11.92 -7.25 10.72
CA ASP A 150 -11.76 -7.84 12.05
C ASP A 150 -11.02 -6.86 12.99
N GLY A 151 -11.47 -5.59 13.08
CA GLY A 151 -10.83 -4.55 13.90
C GLY A 151 -10.82 -4.89 15.40
N GLN A 152 -9.69 -4.61 16.05
CA GLN A 152 -9.46 -4.87 17.46
C GLN A 152 -9.77 -3.64 18.35
N ILE A 153 -9.79 -3.86 19.67
CA ILE A 153 -9.92 -2.78 20.65
C ILE A 153 -8.81 -1.73 20.41
N GLY A 154 -9.22 -0.48 20.30
CA GLY A 154 -8.32 0.66 20.03
C GLY A 154 -8.10 0.95 18.56
N GLN A 155 -8.64 0.18 17.64
CA GLN A 155 -8.40 0.35 16.20
C GLN A 155 -9.51 1.10 15.45
N ALA A 156 -10.41 1.84 16.13
CA ALA A 156 -11.55 2.47 15.46
C ALA A 156 -11.14 3.35 14.25
N ALA A 157 -10.16 4.23 14.41
CA ALA A 157 -9.67 5.09 13.33
C ALA A 157 -8.97 4.28 12.22
N TYR A 158 -8.12 3.35 12.63
CA TYR A 158 -7.38 2.49 11.69
C TYR A 158 -8.33 1.59 10.90
N ALA A 159 -9.19 0.86 11.58
CA ALA A 159 -10.17 -0.03 10.96
C ALA A 159 -11.10 0.74 9.99
N ALA A 160 -11.63 1.90 10.41
CA ALA A 160 -12.46 2.75 9.55
C ALA A 160 -11.70 3.17 8.28
N SER A 161 -10.45 3.65 8.42
CA SER A 161 -9.64 4.06 7.27
C SER A 161 -9.36 2.91 6.30
N LYS A 162 -9.05 1.71 6.81
CA LYS A 162 -8.74 0.54 5.99
C LYS A 162 -9.99 -0.12 5.38
N ALA A 163 -11.13 -0.06 6.07
CA ALA A 163 -12.42 -0.46 5.50
C ALA A 163 -12.83 0.48 4.35
N ALA A 164 -12.59 1.79 4.49
CA ALA A 164 -12.85 2.74 3.41
C ALA A 164 -11.94 2.50 2.20
N VAL A 165 -10.65 2.18 2.40
CA VAL A 165 -9.74 1.77 1.30
C VAL A 165 -10.26 0.53 0.58
N ALA A 166 -10.71 -0.49 1.30
CA ALA A 166 -11.33 -1.68 0.71
C ALA A 166 -12.63 -1.32 -0.04
N GLY A 167 -13.48 -0.47 0.57
CA GLY A 167 -14.75 -0.05 -0.01
C GLY A 167 -14.63 0.77 -1.30
N MET A 168 -13.56 1.58 -1.45
CA MET A 168 -13.35 2.37 -2.67
C MET A 168 -12.77 1.56 -3.85
N THR A 169 -12.34 0.32 -3.63
CA THR A 169 -11.67 -0.49 -4.66
C THR A 169 -12.58 -0.73 -5.89
N LEU A 170 -13.76 -1.26 -5.67
CA LEU A 170 -14.69 -1.59 -6.76
C LEU A 170 -15.21 -0.34 -7.51
N PRO A 171 -15.67 0.74 -6.84
CA PRO A 171 -16.09 1.94 -7.57
C PRO A 171 -14.95 2.55 -8.37
N MET A 172 -13.71 2.65 -7.84
CA MET A 172 -12.56 3.13 -8.60
C MET A 172 -12.23 2.24 -9.81
N ALA A 173 -12.31 0.92 -9.67
CA ALA A 173 -12.10 0.00 -10.78
C ALA A 173 -13.13 0.21 -11.91
N ARG A 174 -14.38 0.49 -11.55
CA ARG A 174 -15.46 0.82 -12.50
C ARG A 174 -15.26 2.17 -13.17
N ASP A 175 -14.92 3.20 -12.40
CA ASP A 175 -14.64 4.54 -12.92
C ASP A 175 -13.50 4.51 -13.95
N LEU A 176 -12.42 3.79 -13.62
CA LEU A 176 -11.19 3.74 -14.43
C LEU A 176 -11.23 2.68 -15.54
N SER A 177 -12.31 1.91 -15.67
CA SER A 177 -12.43 0.86 -16.70
C SER A 177 -12.27 1.41 -18.13
N ARG A 178 -12.88 2.56 -18.41
CA ARG A 178 -12.75 3.25 -19.73
C ARG A 178 -11.34 3.77 -19.99
N ASN A 179 -10.55 3.97 -18.93
CA ASN A 179 -9.16 4.37 -19.01
C ASN A 179 -8.22 3.15 -19.12
N ALA A 180 -8.76 1.93 -19.11
CA ALA A 180 -8.01 0.68 -19.12
C ALA A 180 -7.01 0.57 -17.95
N ILE A 181 -7.42 1.03 -16.76
CA ILE A 181 -6.65 0.99 -15.53
C ILE A 181 -7.41 0.11 -14.53
N ARG A 182 -6.72 -0.89 -14.00
CA ARG A 182 -7.25 -1.79 -12.96
C ARG A 182 -6.99 -1.23 -11.56
N VAL A 183 -7.88 -1.57 -10.64
CA VAL A 183 -7.71 -1.23 -9.22
C VAL A 183 -7.93 -2.48 -8.38
N MET A 184 -6.95 -2.81 -7.58
CA MET A 184 -7.00 -3.93 -6.63
C MET A 184 -6.61 -3.45 -5.24
N THR A 185 -7.01 -4.20 -4.23
CA THR A 185 -6.58 -3.95 -2.85
C THR A 185 -6.08 -5.25 -2.23
N ILE A 186 -4.95 -5.18 -1.52
CA ILE A 186 -4.48 -6.26 -0.66
C ILE A 186 -4.83 -5.89 0.78
N ALA A 187 -5.39 -6.81 1.54
CA ALA A 187 -5.63 -6.70 2.97
C ALA A 187 -4.69 -7.64 3.74
N PRO A 188 -3.50 -7.18 4.12
CA PRO A 188 -2.54 -8.00 4.86
C PRO A 188 -3.05 -8.35 6.27
N GLY A 189 -2.67 -9.53 6.74
CA GLY A 189 -2.73 -9.91 8.15
C GLY A 189 -1.59 -9.29 8.96
N ILE A 190 -0.98 -10.09 9.83
CA ILE A 190 0.14 -9.65 10.68
C ILE A 190 1.45 -9.95 9.95
N PHE A 191 2.16 -8.91 9.53
CA PHE A 191 3.40 -9.00 8.74
C PHE A 191 4.60 -8.44 9.49
N GLU A 192 5.80 -8.96 9.19
CA GLU A 192 7.08 -8.44 9.65
C GLU A 192 7.33 -7.04 9.06
N THR A 193 6.86 -6.01 9.75
CA THR A 193 7.08 -4.62 9.40
C THR A 193 7.97 -3.96 10.46
N PRO A 194 8.65 -2.84 10.17
CA PRO A 194 9.48 -2.14 11.17
C PRO A 194 8.76 -1.85 12.48
N MET A 195 7.47 -1.50 12.41
CA MET A 195 6.62 -1.26 13.58
C MET A 195 6.49 -2.51 14.45
N LEU A 196 6.25 -3.67 13.85
CA LEU A 196 6.11 -4.94 14.57
C LEU A 196 7.45 -5.48 15.04
N MET A 197 8.51 -5.30 14.25
CA MET A 197 9.87 -5.75 14.59
C MET A 197 10.48 -4.98 15.77
N GLY A 198 9.95 -3.79 16.10
CA GLY A 198 10.27 -3.06 17.32
C GLY A 198 9.67 -3.64 18.61
N MET A 199 8.75 -4.62 18.51
CA MET A 199 8.15 -5.29 19.68
C MET A 199 9.07 -6.41 20.21
N PRO A 200 8.95 -6.77 21.50
CA PRO A 200 9.67 -7.93 22.08
C PRO A 200 9.41 -9.22 21.28
N GLU A 201 10.41 -10.09 21.22
CA GLU A 201 10.34 -11.34 20.45
C GLU A 201 9.17 -12.25 20.91
N GLU A 202 8.93 -12.30 22.20
CA GLU A 202 7.80 -13.08 22.77
C GLU A 202 6.45 -12.61 22.22
N VAL A 203 6.26 -11.29 22.09
CA VAL A 203 5.04 -10.70 21.53
C VAL A 203 4.91 -11.05 20.04
N ARG A 204 5.99 -10.96 19.29
CA ARG A 204 6.01 -11.32 17.87
C ARG A 204 5.70 -12.80 17.65
N THR A 205 6.28 -13.67 18.47
CA THR A 205 6.03 -15.10 18.44
C THR A 205 4.58 -15.42 18.78
N ALA A 206 4.02 -14.79 19.81
CA ALA A 206 2.62 -14.96 20.19
C ALA A 206 1.66 -14.50 19.07
N LEU A 207 1.95 -13.38 18.43
CA LEU A 207 1.17 -12.89 17.29
C LEU A 207 1.26 -13.85 16.09
N GLY A 208 2.44 -14.38 15.79
CA GLY A 208 2.63 -15.36 14.72
C GLY A 208 1.86 -16.66 14.98
N ALA A 209 1.81 -17.12 16.23
CA ALA A 209 1.07 -18.32 16.63
C ALA A 209 -0.47 -18.17 16.51
N MET A 210 -0.99 -16.94 16.41
CA MET A 210 -2.41 -16.69 16.14
C MET A 210 -2.80 -16.95 14.67
N VAL A 211 -1.82 -17.03 13.76
CA VAL A 211 -2.07 -17.32 12.33
C VAL A 211 -2.31 -18.82 12.16
N PRO A 212 -3.47 -19.25 11.64
CA PRO A 212 -3.77 -20.68 11.48
C PRO A 212 -2.75 -21.44 10.62
N PHE A 213 -2.39 -20.90 9.44
CA PHE A 213 -1.36 -21.49 8.59
C PHE A 213 -0.86 -20.49 7.54
N PRO A 214 0.47 -20.38 7.38
CA PRO A 214 1.53 -20.93 8.24
C PRO A 214 1.54 -20.21 9.61
N PRO A 215 1.86 -20.90 10.73
CA PRO A 215 1.79 -20.34 12.09
C PRO A 215 2.99 -19.40 12.37
N ARG A 216 3.05 -18.31 11.68
CA ARG A 216 4.09 -17.27 11.74
C ARG A 216 3.58 -15.94 11.19
N LEU A 217 4.34 -14.90 11.42
CA LEU A 217 4.12 -13.62 10.73
C LEU A 217 4.29 -13.77 9.22
N GLY A 218 3.51 -13.02 8.46
CA GLY A 218 3.73 -12.86 7.01
C GLY A 218 5.04 -12.11 6.75
N LYS A 219 5.75 -12.51 5.71
CA LYS A 219 6.97 -11.84 5.27
C LYS A 219 6.65 -10.76 4.22
N PRO A 220 7.30 -9.59 4.26
CA PRO A 220 7.07 -8.54 3.25
C PRO A 220 7.19 -9.03 1.80
N GLY A 221 8.07 -10.00 1.53
CA GLY A 221 8.19 -10.64 0.21
C GLY A 221 6.92 -11.36 -0.25
N GLU A 222 6.11 -11.90 0.66
CA GLU A 222 4.84 -12.56 0.31
C GLU A 222 3.77 -11.56 -0.13
N TYR A 223 3.79 -10.34 0.44
CA TYR A 223 3.00 -9.23 -0.07
C TYR A 223 3.44 -8.83 -1.49
N ALA A 224 4.75 -8.70 -1.71
CA ALA A 224 5.32 -8.38 -3.01
C ALA A 224 4.99 -9.44 -4.07
N GLN A 225 4.97 -10.72 -3.72
CA GLN A 225 4.54 -11.81 -4.61
C GLN A 225 3.07 -11.68 -5.03
N LEU A 226 2.18 -11.31 -4.10
CA LEU A 226 0.78 -11.08 -4.46
C LEU A 226 0.64 -9.83 -5.33
N ALA A 227 1.39 -8.76 -5.05
CA ALA A 227 1.41 -7.58 -5.90
C ALA A 227 1.89 -7.91 -7.32
N LEU A 228 2.92 -8.76 -7.48
CA LEU A 228 3.38 -9.27 -8.77
C LEU A 228 2.26 -10.02 -9.50
N ALA A 229 1.61 -10.97 -8.82
CA ALA A 229 0.52 -11.74 -9.40
C ALA A 229 -0.65 -10.84 -9.86
N ILE A 230 -0.96 -9.77 -9.11
CA ILE A 230 -1.99 -8.80 -9.49
C ILE A 230 -1.55 -8.01 -10.74
N ILE A 231 -0.28 -7.60 -10.82
CA ILE A 231 0.24 -6.86 -11.97
C ILE A 231 0.15 -7.72 -13.23
N GLU A 232 0.56 -8.98 -13.17
CA GLU A 232 0.61 -9.89 -14.32
C GLU A 232 -0.76 -10.41 -14.75
N ASN A 233 -1.67 -10.66 -13.81
CA ASN A 233 -3.00 -11.21 -14.11
C ASN A 233 -4.01 -10.10 -14.39
N THR A 234 -4.25 -9.83 -15.67
CA THR A 234 -5.13 -8.76 -16.13
C THR A 234 -6.62 -8.97 -15.78
N MET A 235 -7.03 -10.16 -15.39
CA MET A 235 -8.42 -10.44 -14.99
C MET A 235 -8.71 -10.03 -13.53
N LEU A 236 -7.68 -9.80 -12.72
CA LEU A 236 -7.83 -9.29 -11.35
C LEU A 236 -8.13 -7.80 -11.37
N ASN A 237 -9.38 -7.42 -11.07
CA ASN A 237 -9.83 -6.03 -11.03
C ASN A 237 -11.02 -5.86 -10.09
N GLY A 238 -11.01 -4.81 -9.26
CA GLY A 238 -12.13 -4.42 -8.41
C GLY A 238 -12.30 -5.21 -7.11
N GLU A 239 -11.31 -6.03 -6.71
CA GLU A 239 -11.42 -6.92 -5.55
C GLU A 239 -10.41 -6.57 -4.45
N THR A 240 -10.77 -6.92 -3.22
CA THR A 240 -9.89 -6.87 -2.05
C THR A 240 -9.50 -8.28 -1.64
N ILE A 241 -8.21 -8.61 -1.76
CA ILE A 241 -7.68 -9.93 -1.43
C ILE A 241 -7.09 -9.91 0.00
N ARG A 242 -7.62 -10.75 0.89
CA ARG A 242 -7.02 -10.99 2.20
C ARG A 242 -5.77 -11.85 2.03
N LEU A 243 -4.63 -11.37 2.56
CA LEU A 243 -3.35 -12.08 2.61
C LEU A 243 -2.96 -12.26 4.07
N ASP A 244 -3.49 -13.28 4.73
CA ASP A 244 -3.53 -13.31 6.19
C ASP A 244 -3.37 -14.70 6.85
N GLY A 245 -3.07 -15.75 6.08
CA GLY A 245 -2.96 -17.10 6.61
C GLY A 245 -4.23 -17.60 7.33
N ALA A 246 -5.39 -17.11 6.92
CA ALA A 246 -6.71 -17.39 7.47
C ALA A 246 -6.95 -16.85 8.90
N ILE A 247 -6.14 -15.90 9.38
CA ILE A 247 -6.37 -15.27 10.68
C ILE A 247 -7.69 -14.50 10.70
N ARG A 248 -8.38 -14.57 11.83
CA ARG A 248 -9.44 -13.65 12.23
C ARG A 248 -9.03 -13.05 13.56
N MET A 249 -8.87 -11.71 13.57
CA MET A 249 -8.30 -11.05 14.74
C MET A 249 -9.22 -11.16 15.94
N GLN A 250 -8.65 -11.59 17.06
CA GLN A 250 -9.37 -11.58 18.34
C GLN A 250 -9.61 -10.13 18.79
N PRO A 251 -10.62 -9.87 19.66
CA PRO A 251 -10.89 -8.51 20.13
C PRO A 251 -9.72 -7.81 20.83
N LYS A 252 -8.80 -8.61 21.39
CA LYS A 252 -7.57 -8.16 22.08
C LYS A 252 -6.38 -8.94 21.57
#